data_531f35506d134afc07c9b82f223841b7
#
_entry.id   531f35506d134afc07c9b82f223841b7
#
_cell.length_a   1.000
_cell.length_b   1.000
_cell.length_c   1.000
_cell.angle_alpha   90.00
_cell.angle_beta   90.00
_cell.angle_gamma   90.00
#
_symmetry.space_group_name_H-M   'P 1'
#
loop_
_entity.id
_entity.type
_entity.pdbx_description
1 polymer ?
#
loop_
_entity_poly.entity_id
_entity_poly.type
_entity_poly.pdbx_seq_one_letter_code
_entity_poly.pdbx_strand_id
1 'polypeptide(L)'
;MKVPEDDPISLSNQLILSLLDEIPQVQTFKGKWSLIKTKLTDLQTQLTDFNDFPSSSSISTPLCLDLLHSISHSLNDALLLAKKCQTPNLTEGKLKTQSDVDSILAKLDRHVKDSEILIRSGVLQDGAVSTGASSKREAVRAESRNLITRLQIGSSESKNSAMDSLLLLLFEDDKNVMIAVAQGVVPVLVKLLDSSSLEMKEKTVTAISRVSMVDTSKHVLIAEGLLLLNHLLRVLESGSGYAKEKACVALQALSFSKENARAIGSRGGISSLLEICQAGTPGSQAFAAGVLRNLAAFEEIRENFIEENAVFVLIGLAASGTALAQENRKMMKVRRF
;
A
#
# COMPACT_ATOMS: atom_id res chain seq x y z
N MET A 1 27.06 24.81 -27.39
CA MET A 1 25.67 25.17 -27.16
C MET A 1 25.00 23.91 -26.65
N LYS A 2 24.68 23.83 -25.34
CA LYS A 2 23.79 22.79 -24.83
C LYS A 2 22.38 23.13 -25.35
N VAL A 3 21.75 22.20 -26.07
CA VAL A 3 20.30 22.22 -26.35
C VAL A 3 19.63 22.35 -24.99
N PRO A 4 18.67 23.26 -24.76
CA PRO A 4 17.91 23.26 -23.52
C PRO A 4 17.21 21.88 -23.45
N GLU A 5 17.46 21.11 -22.40
CA GLU A 5 16.60 19.99 -22.04
C GLU A 5 15.22 20.60 -21.85
N ASP A 6 14.28 20.26 -22.72
CA ASP A 6 12.89 20.74 -22.62
C ASP A 6 12.39 20.36 -21.23
N ASP A 7 12.01 21.35 -20.45
CA ASP A 7 11.41 21.16 -19.13
C ASP A 7 10.26 20.15 -19.25
N PRO A 8 10.26 19.02 -18.50
CA PRO A 8 9.26 17.97 -18.65
C PRO A 8 7.82 18.44 -18.47
N ILE A 9 7.61 19.50 -17.69
CA ILE A 9 6.29 20.14 -17.52
C ILE A 9 5.91 20.87 -18.80
N SER A 10 6.82 21.62 -19.39
CA SER A 10 6.60 22.33 -20.64
C SER A 10 6.27 21.37 -21.78
N LEU A 11 7.02 20.27 -21.89
CA LEU A 11 6.76 19.21 -22.87
C LEU A 11 5.36 18.60 -22.68
N SER A 12 4.99 18.26 -21.45
CA SER A 12 3.68 17.68 -21.14
C SER A 12 2.54 18.62 -21.50
N ASN A 13 2.67 19.92 -21.18
CA ASN A 13 1.68 20.95 -21.54
C ASN A 13 1.54 21.10 -23.06
N GLN A 14 2.63 21.08 -23.80
CA GLN A 14 2.63 21.15 -25.27
C GLN A 14 1.90 19.96 -25.89
N LEU A 15 2.12 18.74 -25.35
CA LEU A 15 1.43 17.53 -25.80
C LEU A 15 -0.07 17.59 -25.48
N ILE A 16 -0.46 18.11 -24.32
CA ILE A 16 -1.88 18.31 -23.96
C ILE A 16 -2.55 19.26 -24.95
N LEU A 17 -1.95 20.40 -25.26
CA LEU A 17 -2.50 21.34 -26.23
C LEU A 17 -2.67 20.71 -27.60
N SER A 18 -1.63 20.00 -28.07
CA SER A 18 -1.70 19.29 -29.36
C SER A 18 -2.84 18.25 -29.40
N LEU A 19 -3.05 17.52 -28.29
CA LEU A 19 -4.14 16.56 -28.17
C LEU A 19 -5.52 17.25 -28.17
N LEU A 20 -5.65 18.36 -27.47
CA LEU A 20 -6.91 19.13 -27.42
C LEU A 20 -7.31 19.66 -28.82
N ASP A 21 -6.33 19.96 -29.69
CA ASP A 21 -6.55 20.37 -31.07
C ASP A 21 -6.93 19.19 -31.99
N GLU A 22 -6.43 17.99 -31.72
CA GLU A 22 -6.71 16.78 -32.52
C GLU A 22 -8.03 16.10 -32.16
N ILE A 23 -8.47 16.17 -30.89
CA ILE A 23 -9.70 15.50 -30.41
C ILE A 23 -10.96 15.90 -31.20
N PRO A 24 -11.20 17.16 -31.59
CA PRO A 24 -12.38 17.55 -32.39
C PRO A 24 -12.45 16.86 -33.76
N GLN A 25 -11.32 16.44 -34.33
CA GLN A 25 -11.21 15.81 -35.64
C GLN A 25 -11.49 14.28 -35.58
N VAL A 26 -11.58 13.70 -34.38
CA VAL A 26 -11.80 12.27 -34.19
C VAL A 26 -13.21 11.86 -34.66
N GLN A 27 -13.30 10.83 -35.50
CA GLN A 27 -14.57 10.34 -36.03
C GLN A 27 -15.09 9.11 -35.28
N THR A 28 -14.20 8.31 -34.68
CA THR A 28 -14.53 7.08 -33.96
C THR A 28 -14.39 7.24 -32.46
N PHE A 29 -15.26 6.60 -31.66
CA PHE A 29 -15.24 6.62 -30.18
C PHE A 29 -15.38 8.04 -29.55
N LYS A 30 -16.12 8.93 -30.18
CA LYS A 30 -16.28 10.35 -29.75
C LYS A 30 -16.59 10.53 -28.27
N GLY A 31 -17.48 9.69 -27.71
CA GLY A 31 -17.82 9.75 -26.27
C GLY A 31 -16.61 9.48 -25.35
N LYS A 32 -15.75 8.52 -25.70
CA LYS A 32 -14.54 8.24 -24.91
C LYS A 32 -13.50 9.35 -25.04
N TRP A 33 -13.34 9.91 -26.23
CA TRP A 33 -12.47 11.06 -26.46
C TRP A 33 -12.93 12.32 -25.73
N SER A 34 -14.25 12.48 -25.53
CA SER A 34 -14.78 13.54 -24.68
C SER A 34 -14.37 13.36 -23.21
N LEU A 35 -14.37 12.12 -22.68
CA LEU A 35 -13.87 11.84 -21.34
C LEU A 35 -12.35 12.07 -21.25
N ILE A 36 -11.59 11.65 -22.27
CA ILE A 36 -10.15 11.93 -22.34
C ILE A 36 -9.91 13.45 -22.30
N LYS A 37 -10.68 14.25 -23.05
CA LYS A 37 -10.58 15.71 -23.03
C LYS A 37 -10.74 16.27 -21.60
N THR A 38 -11.72 15.79 -20.84
CA THR A 38 -11.89 16.20 -19.43
C THR A 38 -10.64 15.87 -18.60
N LYS A 39 -10.09 14.65 -18.73
CA LYS A 39 -8.88 14.26 -18.01
C LYS A 39 -7.64 15.07 -18.40
N LEU A 40 -7.53 15.48 -19.67
CA LEU A 40 -6.46 16.38 -20.12
C LEU A 40 -6.57 17.77 -19.48
N THR A 41 -7.78 18.30 -19.34
CA THR A 41 -8.01 19.59 -18.66
C THR A 41 -7.68 19.51 -17.18
N ASP A 42 -8.09 18.42 -16.49
CA ASP A 42 -7.77 18.18 -15.09
C ASP A 42 -6.23 18.13 -14.91
N LEU A 43 -5.55 17.37 -15.77
CA LEU A 43 -4.10 17.20 -15.73
C LEU A 43 -3.36 18.53 -16.02
N GLN A 44 -3.85 19.30 -16.97
CA GLN A 44 -3.28 20.62 -17.28
C GLN A 44 -3.34 21.57 -16.08
N THR A 45 -4.45 21.58 -15.36
CA THR A 45 -4.59 22.37 -14.13
C THR A 45 -3.56 21.95 -13.09
N GLN A 46 -3.40 20.64 -12.86
CA GLN A 46 -2.42 20.13 -11.90
C GLN A 46 -0.96 20.41 -12.31
N LEU A 47 -0.64 20.35 -13.61
CA LEU A 47 0.70 20.71 -14.10
C LEU A 47 0.97 22.22 -13.91
N THR A 48 -0.05 23.05 -13.92
CA THR A 48 0.09 24.48 -13.57
C THR A 48 0.41 24.62 -12.09
N ASP A 49 -0.28 23.88 -11.23
CA ASP A 49 -0.02 23.88 -9.78
C ASP A 49 1.42 23.45 -9.44
N PHE A 50 2.06 22.57 -10.23
CA PHE A 50 3.48 22.24 -10.06
C PHE A 50 4.41 23.44 -10.26
N ASN A 51 4.07 24.40 -11.12
CA ASN A 51 4.88 25.60 -11.35
C ASN A 51 4.79 26.60 -10.19
N ASP A 52 3.76 26.52 -9.35
CA ASP A 52 3.57 27.42 -8.22
C ASP A 52 4.45 27.05 -7.01
N PHE A 53 5.12 25.89 -7.05
CA PHE A 53 6.05 25.49 -5.99
C PHE A 53 7.40 26.24 -6.14
N PRO A 54 7.87 26.94 -5.08
CA PRO A 54 8.93 27.96 -5.17
C PRO A 54 10.34 27.43 -5.39
N SER A 55 10.55 26.15 -5.54
CA SER A 55 11.89 25.60 -5.70
C SER A 55 11.99 24.67 -6.92
N SER A 56 12.81 25.06 -7.89
CA SER A 56 13.25 24.20 -9.01
C SER A 56 13.88 22.87 -8.53
N SER A 57 14.35 22.81 -7.28
CA SER A 57 14.85 21.57 -6.65
C SER A 57 13.76 20.55 -6.32
N SER A 58 12.52 20.99 -6.07
CA SER A 58 11.39 20.10 -5.73
C SER A 58 10.89 19.33 -6.95
N ILE A 59 10.88 19.96 -8.12
CA ILE A 59 10.50 19.36 -9.40
C ILE A 59 11.58 18.37 -9.87
N SER A 60 12.82 18.55 -9.44
CA SER A 60 13.96 17.67 -9.76
C SER A 60 14.01 16.41 -8.89
N THR A 61 13.01 16.15 -8.04
CA THR A 61 12.96 14.88 -7.30
C THR A 61 12.72 13.71 -8.26
N PRO A 62 13.44 12.58 -8.09
CA PRO A 62 13.28 11.43 -9.00
C PRO A 62 11.82 11.00 -9.18
N LEU A 63 11.02 11.05 -8.11
CA LEU A 63 9.61 10.68 -8.15
C LEU A 63 8.78 11.62 -9.06
N CYS A 64 9.02 12.94 -8.98
CA CYS A 64 8.34 13.92 -9.83
C CYS A 64 8.73 13.73 -11.30
N LEU A 65 10.03 13.56 -11.58
CA LEU A 65 10.53 13.32 -12.93
C LEU A 65 9.97 12.02 -13.52
N ASP A 66 9.94 10.93 -12.77
CA ASP A 66 9.36 9.65 -13.20
C ASP A 66 7.88 9.80 -13.57
N LEU A 67 7.12 10.54 -12.75
CA LEU A 67 5.71 10.81 -13.02
C LEU A 67 5.55 11.64 -14.29
N LEU A 68 6.31 12.74 -14.46
CA LEU A 68 6.25 13.60 -15.64
C LEU A 68 6.66 12.86 -16.93
N HIS A 69 7.68 12.01 -16.88
CA HIS A 69 8.06 11.15 -18.01
C HIS A 69 6.94 10.16 -18.35
N SER A 70 6.31 9.54 -17.35
CA SER A 70 5.17 8.62 -17.58
C SER A 70 3.97 9.33 -18.17
N ILE A 71 3.68 10.57 -17.75
CA ILE A 71 2.65 11.44 -18.32
C ILE A 71 2.97 11.73 -19.78
N SER A 72 4.16 12.24 -20.09
CA SER A 72 4.59 12.59 -21.46
C SER A 72 4.50 11.38 -22.39
N HIS A 73 4.91 10.19 -21.94
CA HIS A 73 4.79 8.96 -22.72
C HIS A 73 3.32 8.62 -23.03
N SER A 74 2.45 8.68 -22.02
CA SER A 74 1.02 8.40 -22.20
C SER A 74 0.32 9.42 -23.10
N LEU A 75 0.73 10.70 -23.05
CA LEU A 75 0.24 11.76 -23.94
C LEU A 75 0.66 11.53 -25.40
N ASN A 76 1.90 11.10 -25.63
CA ASN A 76 2.37 10.73 -26.97
C ASN A 76 1.58 9.54 -27.53
N ASP A 77 1.39 8.48 -26.73
CA ASP A 77 0.55 7.34 -27.13
C ASP A 77 -0.86 7.79 -27.50
N ALA A 78 -1.45 8.67 -26.71
CA ALA A 78 -2.78 9.23 -26.94
C ALA A 78 -2.84 10.07 -28.23
N LEU A 79 -1.81 10.87 -28.53
CA LEU A 79 -1.72 11.67 -29.74
C LEU A 79 -1.67 10.80 -31.00
N LEU A 80 -0.87 9.74 -30.98
CA LEU A 80 -0.79 8.76 -32.06
C LEU A 80 -2.14 8.06 -32.28
N LEU A 81 -2.81 7.69 -31.19
CA LEU A 81 -4.10 7.02 -31.23
C LEU A 81 -5.23 7.97 -31.72
N ALA A 82 -5.21 9.26 -31.30
CA ALA A 82 -6.16 10.26 -31.78
C ALA A 82 -6.10 10.41 -33.30
N LYS A 83 -4.90 10.50 -33.87
CA LYS A 83 -4.69 10.56 -35.33
C LYS A 83 -5.22 9.30 -36.05
N LYS A 84 -5.01 8.11 -35.50
CA LYS A 84 -5.61 6.87 -36.03
C LYS A 84 -7.14 6.89 -36.03
N CYS A 85 -7.76 7.51 -35.01
CA CYS A 85 -9.20 7.60 -34.84
C CYS A 85 -9.88 8.67 -35.72
N GLN A 86 -9.14 9.47 -36.50
CA GLN A 86 -9.69 10.46 -37.42
C GLN A 86 -10.24 9.82 -38.72
N THR A 87 -9.85 8.59 -39.01
CA THR A 87 -10.36 7.86 -40.17
C THR A 87 -11.43 6.87 -39.76
N PRO A 88 -12.50 6.68 -40.55
CA PRO A 88 -13.55 5.68 -40.24
C PRO A 88 -13.05 4.25 -40.40
N ASN A 89 -12.05 4.04 -41.23
CA ASN A 89 -11.46 2.71 -41.49
C ASN A 89 -10.27 2.49 -40.52
N LEU A 90 -10.53 1.75 -39.46
CA LEU A 90 -9.51 1.41 -38.46
C LEU A 90 -8.67 0.22 -38.98
N THR A 91 -7.39 0.46 -39.23
CA THR A 91 -6.47 -0.57 -39.79
C THR A 91 -6.25 -1.77 -38.87
N GLU A 92 -6.36 -1.58 -37.58
CA GLU A 92 -6.14 -2.63 -36.55
C GLU A 92 -7.44 -3.26 -36.01
N GLY A 93 -8.59 -2.88 -36.57
CA GLY A 93 -9.90 -3.34 -36.15
C GLY A 93 -10.50 -2.59 -34.95
N LYS A 94 -11.85 -2.52 -34.95
CA LYS A 94 -12.61 -1.69 -34.00
C LYS A 94 -12.41 -2.09 -32.53
N LEU A 95 -12.35 -3.40 -32.22
CA LEU A 95 -12.24 -3.89 -30.85
C LEU A 95 -10.87 -3.57 -30.25
N LYS A 96 -9.80 -3.74 -31.02
CA LYS A 96 -8.44 -3.43 -30.56
C LYS A 96 -8.30 -1.93 -30.31
N THR A 97 -8.70 -1.09 -31.28
CA THR A 97 -8.65 0.38 -31.10
C THR A 97 -9.49 0.83 -29.92
N GLN A 98 -10.66 0.20 -29.69
CA GLN A 98 -11.46 0.51 -28.50
C GLN A 98 -10.73 0.19 -27.20
N SER A 99 -10.08 -0.98 -27.12
CA SER A 99 -9.26 -1.37 -25.97
C SER A 99 -8.11 -0.40 -25.73
N ASP A 100 -7.45 0.07 -26.81
CA ASP A 100 -6.36 1.03 -26.71
C ASP A 100 -6.86 2.38 -26.18
N VAL A 101 -8.03 2.87 -26.64
CA VAL A 101 -8.65 4.11 -26.12
C VAL A 101 -9.04 3.96 -24.66
N ASP A 102 -9.57 2.81 -24.23
CA ASP A 102 -9.87 2.52 -22.83
C ASP A 102 -8.60 2.48 -21.96
N SER A 103 -7.52 1.91 -22.49
CA SER A 103 -6.22 1.89 -21.81
C SER A 103 -5.65 3.31 -21.61
N ILE A 104 -5.72 4.17 -22.64
CA ILE A 104 -5.29 5.57 -22.52
C ILE A 104 -6.13 6.33 -21.50
N LEU A 105 -7.45 6.17 -21.52
CA LEU A 105 -8.35 6.81 -20.55
C LEU A 105 -7.99 6.40 -19.13
N ALA A 106 -7.74 5.09 -18.89
CA ALA A 106 -7.34 4.57 -17.58
C ALA A 106 -5.96 5.09 -17.14
N LYS A 107 -4.99 5.20 -18.07
CA LYS A 107 -3.68 5.78 -17.78
C LYS A 107 -3.78 7.24 -17.37
N LEU A 108 -4.54 8.05 -18.13
CA LEU A 108 -4.74 9.48 -17.82
C LEU A 108 -5.47 9.68 -16.48
N ASP A 109 -6.51 8.88 -16.19
CA ASP A 109 -7.20 8.94 -14.90
C ASP A 109 -6.26 8.62 -13.73
N ARG A 110 -5.34 7.67 -13.92
CA ARG A 110 -4.29 7.37 -12.94
C ARG A 110 -3.33 8.55 -12.78
N HIS A 111 -2.84 9.14 -13.87
CA HIS A 111 -1.92 10.28 -13.81
C HIS A 111 -2.54 11.48 -13.09
N VAL A 112 -3.83 11.77 -13.32
CA VAL A 112 -4.55 12.82 -12.58
C VAL A 112 -4.53 12.53 -11.07
N LYS A 113 -4.83 11.28 -10.66
CA LYS A 113 -4.82 10.89 -9.24
C LYS A 113 -3.41 10.92 -8.64
N ASP A 114 -2.41 10.44 -9.38
CA ASP A 114 -1.03 10.41 -8.92
C ASP A 114 -0.47 11.84 -8.75
N SER A 115 -0.79 12.75 -9.67
CA SER A 115 -0.44 14.17 -9.57
C SER A 115 -1.10 14.83 -8.36
N GLU A 116 -2.39 14.55 -8.11
CA GLU A 116 -3.10 15.04 -6.94
C GLU A 116 -2.47 14.56 -5.62
N ILE A 117 -2.10 13.27 -5.56
CA ILE A 117 -1.41 12.71 -4.40
C ILE A 117 -0.06 13.41 -4.18
N LEU A 118 0.72 13.62 -5.24
CA LEU A 118 2.02 14.27 -5.14
C LEU A 118 1.90 15.71 -4.64
N ILE A 119 0.95 16.49 -5.17
CA ILE A 119 0.69 17.87 -4.75
C ILE A 119 0.29 17.92 -3.26
N ARG A 120 -0.64 17.04 -2.84
CA ARG A 120 -1.16 17.02 -1.46
C ARG A 120 -0.20 16.44 -0.45
N SER A 121 0.76 15.63 -0.86
CA SER A 121 1.70 14.95 0.05
C SER A 121 2.63 15.89 0.82
N GLY A 122 2.83 17.11 0.32
CA GLY A 122 3.81 18.06 0.85
C GLY A 122 5.27 17.74 0.48
N VAL A 123 5.53 16.66 -0.25
CA VAL A 123 6.88 16.27 -0.69
C VAL A 123 7.54 17.36 -1.54
N LEU A 124 6.74 18.09 -2.34
CA LEU A 124 7.23 19.20 -3.15
C LEU A 124 7.65 20.42 -2.31
N GLN A 125 7.20 20.54 -1.07
CA GLN A 125 7.57 21.61 -0.14
C GLN A 125 8.79 21.26 0.68
N ASP A 126 9.04 19.97 0.96
CA ASP A 126 10.15 19.51 1.79
C ASP A 126 11.53 19.81 1.19
N GLY A 127 11.65 19.96 -0.13
CA GLY A 127 12.89 20.35 -0.84
C GLY A 127 13.32 21.80 -0.61
N ALA A 128 12.44 22.64 -0.05
CA ALA A 128 12.70 24.07 0.19
C ALA A 128 13.26 24.34 1.62
N VAL A 129 13.39 23.33 2.47
CA VAL A 129 13.85 23.51 3.85
C VAL A 129 15.37 23.59 3.91
N SER A 130 15.88 24.80 3.80
CA SER A 130 16.66 25.52 4.81
C SER A 130 17.87 24.80 5.42
N THR A 131 18.99 25.30 5.15
CA THR A 131 20.27 25.51 5.85
C THR A 131 20.12 25.92 7.36
N GLY A 132 19.22 25.32 8.11
CA GLY A 132 19.12 25.52 9.55
C GLY A 132 18.77 24.20 10.21
N ALA A 133 19.41 23.87 11.33
CA ALA A 133 19.27 22.62 12.08
C ALA A 133 17.80 22.15 12.24
N SER A 134 17.27 21.54 11.20
CA SER A 134 16.00 20.81 11.23
C SER A 134 16.15 19.74 12.30
N SER A 135 15.25 19.69 13.27
CA SER A 135 15.34 18.68 14.32
C SER A 135 15.29 17.29 13.65
N LYS A 136 16.03 16.32 14.19
CA LYS A 136 16.01 14.91 13.71
C LYS A 136 14.57 14.42 13.45
N ARG A 137 13.62 14.90 14.25
CA ARG A 137 12.19 14.60 14.12
C ARG A 137 11.57 15.13 12.82
N GLU A 138 11.97 16.33 12.38
CA GLU A 138 11.46 16.91 11.13
C GLU A 138 12.02 16.19 9.91
N ALA A 139 13.29 15.80 9.96
CA ALA A 139 13.88 14.95 8.91
C ALA A 139 13.14 13.62 8.77
N VAL A 140 12.82 12.94 9.88
CA VAL A 140 12.04 11.68 9.86
C VAL A 140 10.63 11.90 9.31
N ARG A 141 10.00 13.05 9.58
CA ARG A 141 8.70 13.39 8.99
C ARG A 141 8.76 13.55 7.48
N ALA A 142 9.70 14.34 7.00
CA ALA A 142 9.91 14.58 5.57
C ALA A 142 10.22 13.26 4.85
N GLU A 143 11.11 12.45 5.41
CA GLU A 143 11.43 11.13 4.88
C GLU A 143 10.20 10.21 4.88
N SER A 144 9.42 10.14 5.97
CA SER A 144 8.20 9.36 6.03
C SER A 144 7.19 9.77 4.94
N ARG A 145 6.96 11.09 4.73
CA ARG A 145 6.09 11.58 3.65
C ARG A 145 6.58 11.15 2.28
N ASN A 146 7.88 11.30 2.02
CA ASN A 146 8.49 10.89 0.76
C ASN A 146 8.29 9.39 0.49
N LEU A 147 8.62 8.54 1.48
CA LEU A 147 8.48 7.09 1.37
C LEU A 147 7.03 6.68 1.15
N ILE A 148 6.08 7.25 1.91
CA ILE A 148 4.65 6.99 1.77
C ILE A 148 4.16 7.38 0.37
N THR A 149 4.54 8.54 -0.14
CA THR A 149 4.16 9.00 -1.48
C THR A 149 4.74 8.08 -2.56
N ARG A 150 6.02 7.68 -2.44
CA ARG A 150 6.64 6.71 -3.36
C ARG A 150 5.94 5.34 -3.35
N LEU A 151 5.48 4.87 -2.20
CA LEU A 151 4.70 3.64 -2.08
C LEU A 151 3.33 3.75 -2.75
N GLN A 152 2.73 4.94 -2.79
CA GLN A 152 1.44 5.16 -3.43
C GLN A 152 1.55 5.24 -4.95
N ILE A 153 2.41 6.13 -5.46
CA ILE A 153 2.43 6.51 -6.88
C ILE A 153 3.68 6.05 -7.66
N GLY A 154 4.73 5.57 -6.99
CA GLY A 154 5.97 5.14 -7.64
C GLY A 154 5.81 3.94 -8.56
N SER A 155 6.80 3.73 -9.44
CA SER A 155 6.98 2.50 -10.20
C SER A 155 7.18 1.29 -9.27
N SER A 156 7.08 0.07 -9.79
CA SER A 156 7.33 -1.14 -8.99
C SER A 156 8.69 -1.15 -8.33
N GLU A 157 9.72 -0.71 -9.03
CA GLU A 157 11.08 -0.61 -8.51
C GLU A 157 11.18 0.47 -7.42
N SER A 158 10.62 1.66 -7.67
CA SER A 158 10.56 2.75 -6.70
C SER A 158 9.79 2.35 -5.43
N LYS A 159 8.69 1.59 -5.57
CA LYS A 159 7.93 1.05 -4.43
C LYS A 159 8.74 0.05 -3.62
N ASN A 160 9.46 -0.87 -4.27
CA ASN A 160 10.31 -1.84 -3.57
C ASN A 160 11.42 -1.14 -2.78
N SER A 161 12.14 -0.22 -3.41
CA SER A 161 13.17 0.59 -2.74
C SER A 161 12.61 1.43 -1.58
N ALA A 162 11.43 2.04 -1.78
CA ALA A 162 10.76 2.81 -0.72
C ALA A 162 10.31 1.93 0.45
N MET A 163 9.86 0.69 0.19
CA MET A 163 9.48 -0.26 1.23
C MET A 163 10.70 -0.71 2.05
N ASP A 164 11.84 -0.95 1.41
CA ASP A 164 13.08 -1.30 2.11
C ASP A 164 13.54 -0.15 3.02
N SER A 165 13.52 1.08 2.51
CA SER A 165 13.86 2.27 3.30
C SER A 165 12.86 2.48 4.46
N LEU A 166 11.57 2.24 4.22
CA LEU A 166 10.55 2.33 5.26
C LEU A 166 10.78 1.30 6.37
N LEU A 167 11.12 0.06 6.03
CA LEU A 167 11.45 -0.95 7.01
C LEU A 167 12.64 -0.55 7.86
N LEU A 168 13.73 -0.05 7.26
CA LEU A 168 14.88 0.46 8.00
C LEU A 168 14.46 1.58 8.97
N LEU A 169 13.69 2.55 8.52
CA LEU A 169 13.19 3.66 9.35
C LEU A 169 12.32 3.16 10.52
N LEU A 170 11.42 2.21 10.29
CA LEU A 170 10.54 1.66 11.32
C LEU A 170 11.30 0.82 12.37
N PHE A 171 12.35 0.09 11.95
CA PHE A 171 13.13 -0.74 12.87
C PHE A 171 14.20 0.03 13.64
N GLU A 172 14.51 1.27 13.27
CA GLU A 172 15.50 2.10 13.97
C GLU A 172 15.03 2.53 15.37
N ASP A 173 13.78 3.04 15.48
CA ASP A 173 13.25 3.56 16.75
C ASP A 173 11.71 3.52 16.77
N ASP A 174 11.10 3.27 17.92
CA ASP A 174 9.64 3.35 18.12
C ASP A 174 9.08 4.75 17.84
N LYS A 175 9.86 5.81 18.07
CA LYS A 175 9.48 7.19 17.72
C LYS A 175 9.30 7.35 16.21
N ASN A 176 10.13 6.71 15.41
CA ASN A 176 10.01 6.73 13.96
C ASN A 176 8.72 6.03 13.52
N VAL A 177 8.35 4.92 14.16
CA VAL A 177 7.04 4.26 13.93
C VAL A 177 5.90 5.22 14.20
N MET A 178 5.92 5.92 15.34
CA MET A 178 4.87 6.89 15.69
C MET A 178 4.77 8.04 14.67
N ILE A 179 5.91 8.54 14.19
CA ILE A 179 5.95 9.59 13.17
C ILE A 179 5.37 9.08 11.84
N ALA A 180 5.81 7.91 11.38
CA ALA A 180 5.32 7.32 10.13
C ALA A 180 3.80 7.03 10.19
N VAL A 181 3.29 6.54 11.32
CA VAL A 181 1.86 6.33 11.56
C VAL A 181 1.11 7.66 11.52
N ALA A 182 1.64 8.72 12.14
CA ALA A 182 1.05 10.05 12.09
C ALA A 182 1.05 10.66 10.67
N GLN A 183 1.96 10.23 9.78
CA GLN A 183 1.98 10.61 8.37
C GLN A 183 1.07 9.71 7.49
N GLY A 184 0.33 8.76 8.06
CA GLY A 184 -0.64 7.96 7.33
C GLY A 184 -0.07 6.73 6.62
N VAL A 185 1.01 6.14 7.13
CA VAL A 185 1.61 4.93 6.54
C VAL A 185 0.66 3.73 6.56
N VAL A 186 -0.19 3.59 7.60
CA VAL A 186 -1.02 2.39 7.81
C VAL A 186 -2.00 2.13 6.66
N PRO A 187 -2.84 3.08 6.18
CA PRO A 187 -3.73 2.85 5.05
C PRO A 187 -2.98 2.44 3.77
N VAL A 188 -1.75 2.94 3.57
CA VAL A 188 -0.92 2.59 2.42
C VAL A 188 -0.42 1.15 2.53
N LEU A 189 0.05 0.74 3.70
CA LEU A 189 0.46 -0.64 3.97
C LEU A 189 -0.72 -1.62 3.77
N VAL A 190 -1.92 -1.27 4.23
CA VAL A 190 -3.11 -2.12 4.04
C VAL A 190 -3.40 -2.35 2.56
N LYS A 191 -3.33 -1.30 1.73
CA LYS A 191 -3.49 -1.44 0.27
C LYS A 191 -2.40 -2.31 -0.38
N LEU A 192 -1.17 -2.23 0.11
CA LEU A 192 -0.05 -3.00 -0.45
C LEU A 192 -0.12 -4.50 -0.13
N LEU A 193 -0.93 -4.92 0.85
CA LEU A 193 -1.23 -6.34 1.07
C LEU A 193 -1.97 -7.00 -0.10
N ASP A 194 -2.60 -6.22 -0.99
CA ASP A 194 -3.21 -6.71 -2.24
C ASP A 194 -2.23 -6.74 -3.43
N SER A 195 -0.98 -6.38 -3.23
CA SER A 195 0.04 -6.43 -4.29
C SER A 195 0.09 -7.81 -4.94
N SER A 196 0.37 -7.87 -6.25
CA SER A 196 0.65 -9.12 -6.95
C SER A 196 2.03 -9.71 -6.60
N SER A 197 2.97 -8.88 -6.11
CA SER A 197 4.31 -9.29 -5.72
C SER A 197 4.30 -9.93 -4.32
N LEU A 198 4.76 -11.19 -4.23
CA LEU A 198 4.93 -11.89 -2.95
C LEU A 198 5.94 -11.19 -2.05
N GLU A 199 7.04 -10.71 -2.63
CA GLU A 199 8.06 -9.96 -1.90
C GLU A 199 7.47 -8.69 -1.26
N MET A 200 6.69 -7.91 -2.02
CA MET A 200 6.03 -6.73 -1.49
C MET A 200 5.05 -7.08 -0.37
N LYS A 201 4.29 -8.17 -0.49
CA LYS A 201 3.39 -8.63 0.59
C LYS A 201 4.16 -9.00 1.85
N GLU A 202 5.27 -9.72 1.74
CA GLU A 202 6.10 -10.10 2.89
C GLU A 202 6.71 -8.88 3.59
N LYS A 203 7.25 -7.94 2.82
CA LYS A 203 7.76 -6.67 3.36
C LYS A 203 6.65 -5.87 4.03
N THR A 204 5.46 -5.84 3.42
CA THR A 204 4.30 -5.12 3.94
C THR A 204 3.79 -5.71 5.26
N VAL A 205 3.63 -7.03 5.35
CA VAL A 205 3.21 -7.67 6.61
C VAL A 205 4.27 -7.50 7.70
N THR A 206 5.55 -7.45 7.32
CA THR A 206 6.66 -7.15 8.24
C THR A 206 6.55 -5.73 8.81
N ALA A 207 6.27 -4.73 7.96
CA ALA A 207 6.04 -3.35 8.39
C ALA A 207 4.82 -3.24 9.32
N ILE A 208 3.70 -3.90 8.99
CA ILE A 208 2.50 -3.93 9.83
C ILE A 208 2.79 -4.59 11.17
N SER A 209 3.53 -5.72 11.19
CA SER A 209 3.92 -6.38 12.44
C SER A 209 4.76 -5.44 13.32
N ARG A 210 5.69 -4.69 12.72
CA ARG A 210 6.51 -3.71 13.45
C ARG A 210 5.67 -2.58 14.04
N VAL A 211 4.72 -2.03 13.28
CA VAL A 211 3.78 -1.01 13.77
C VAL A 211 2.93 -1.57 14.91
N SER A 212 2.51 -2.83 14.86
CA SER A 212 1.68 -3.47 15.89
C SER A 212 2.41 -3.70 17.22
N MET A 213 3.74 -3.68 17.23
CA MET A 213 4.55 -3.83 18.45
C MET A 213 4.63 -2.53 19.28
N VAL A 214 4.28 -1.39 18.68
CA VAL A 214 4.28 -0.08 19.37
C VAL A 214 2.87 0.19 19.90
N ASP A 215 2.72 0.20 21.23
CA ASP A 215 1.42 0.27 21.89
C ASP A 215 0.56 1.47 21.47
N THR A 216 1.20 2.63 21.32
CA THR A 216 0.52 3.86 20.88
C THR A 216 0.00 3.80 19.44
N SER A 217 0.48 2.88 18.61
CA SER A 217 0.09 2.73 17.21
C SER A 217 -1.01 1.68 16.98
N LYS A 218 -1.30 0.84 17.98
CA LYS A 218 -2.27 -0.26 17.87
C LYS A 218 -3.67 0.21 17.52
N HIS A 219 -4.11 1.35 18.07
CA HIS A 219 -5.44 1.89 17.80
C HIS A 219 -5.63 2.28 16.34
N VAL A 220 -4.57 2.72 15.64
CA VAL A 220 -4.63 3.05 14.20
C VAL A 220 -4.82 1.78 13.39
N LEU A 221 -4.11 0.69 13.73
CA LEU A 221 -4.32 -0.61 13.08
C LEU A 221 -5.72 -1.18 13.32
N ILE A 222 -6.25 -1.02 14.54
CA ILE A 222 -7.62 -1.43 14.87
C ILE A 222 -8.64 -0.64 14.05
N ALA A 223 -8.39 0.64 13.79
CA ALA A 223 -9.26 1.50 12.99
C ALA A 223 -9.38 1.07 11.52
N GLU A 224 -8.38 0.37 10.96
CA GLU A 224 -8.45 -0.25 9.61
C GLU A 224 -9.45 -1.41 9.56
N GLY A 225 -9.87 -1.91 10.71
CA GLY A 225 -10.97 -2.83 10.88
C GLY A 225 -10.84 -4.14 10.12
N LEU A 226 -11.96 -4.58 9.54
CA LEU A 226 -12.07 -5.88 8.89
C LEU A 226 -11.21 -6.02 7.63
N LEU A 227 -10.84 -4.93 6.97
CA LEU A 227 -10.02 -4.99 5.77
C LEU A 227 -8.62 -5.52 6.10
N LEU A 228 -7.94 -4.90 7.05
CA LEU A 228 -6.63 -5.37 7.52
C LEU A 228 -6.70 -6.81 8.04
N LEU A 229 -7.74 -7.12 8.83
CA LEU A 229 -7.92 -8.43 9.41
C LEU A 229 -8.03 -9.53 8.33
N ASN A 230 -8.84 -9.28 7.28
CA ASN A 230 -9.01 -10.22 6.17
C ASN A 230 -7.69 -10.47 5.42
N HIS A 231 -6.88 -9.43 5.23
CA HIS A 231 -5.58 -9.59 4.59
C HIS A 231 -4.64 -10.42 5.47
N LEU A 232 -4.59 -10.18 6.77
CA LEU A 232 -3.75 -10.95 7.68
C LEU A 232 -4.18 -12.43 7.75
N LEU A 233 -5.49 -12.73 7.76
CA LEU A 233 -5.99 -14.10 7.73
C LEU A 233 -5.58 -14.81 6.43
N ARG A 234 -5.68 -14.15 5.26
CA ARG A 234 -5.18 -14.71 4.00
C ARG A 234 -3.67 -15.00 4.05
N VAL A 235 -2.89 -14.17 4.74
CA VAL A 235 -1.46 -14.44 4.93
C VAL A 235 -1.24 -15.66 5.81
N LEU A 236 -2.07 -15.92 6.83
CA LEU A 236 -2.00 -17.17 7.62
C LEU A 236 -2.25 -18.42 6.77
N GLU A 237 -3.18 -18.33 5.81
CA GLU A 237 -3.53 -19.46 4.94
C GLU A 237 -2.44 -19.75 3.91
N SER A 238 -2.03 -18.74 3.15
CA SER A 238 -1.23 -18.89 1.93
C SER A 238 0.15 -18.25 1.93
N GLY A 239 0.53 -17.55 3.01
CA GLY A 239 1.84 -16.90 3.13
C GLY A 239 2.99 -17.87 3.37
N SER A 240 4.22 -17.38 3.16
CA SER A 240 5.44 -18.10 3.60
C SER A 240 5.48 -18.23 5.14
N GLY A 241 6.31 -19.15 5.64
CA GLY A 241 6.49 -19.33 7.10
C GLY A 241 6.87 -18.01 7.80
N TYR A 242 7.73 -17.20 7.16
CA TYR A 242 8.10 -15.88 7.65
C TYR A 242 6.91 -14.92 7.68
N ALA A 243 6.14 -14.83 6.58
CA ALA A 243 4.97 -13.97 6.49
C ALA A 243 3.89 -14.38 7.52
N LYS A 244 3.66 -15.69 7.70
CA LYS A 244 2.75 -16.23 8.72
C LYS A 244 3.15 -15.82 10.14
N GLU A 245 4.44 -15.84 10.45
CA GLU A 245 4.95 -15.35 11.75
C GLU A 245 4.63 -13.87 11.96
N LYS A 246 4.93 -13.02 10.97
CA LYS A 246 4.64 -11.58 11.05
C LYS A 246 3.14 -11.28 11.13
N ALA A 247 2.32 -12.04 10.42
CA ALA A 247 0.87 -11.95 10.54
C ALA A 247 0.37 -12.34 11.95
N CYS A 248 0.92 -13.39 12.57
CA CYS A 248 0.60 -13.74 13.94
C CYS A 248 0.95 -12.64 14.94
N VAL A 249 2.12 -11.95 14.77
CA VAL A 249 2.50 -10.81 15.60
C VAL A 249 1.44 -9.69 15.51
N ALA A 250 1.05 -9.32 14.29
CA ALA A 250 0.04 -8.28 14.07
C ALA A 250 -1.33 -8.70 14.63
N LEU A 251 -1.76 -9.94 14.37
CA LEU A 251 -3.02 -10.47 14.89
C LEU A 251 -3.05 -10.53 16.41
N GLN A 252 -1.93 -10.83 17.06
CA GLN A 252 -1.87 -10.83 18.52
C GLN A 252 -2.17 -9.44 19.09
N ALA A 253 -1.66 -8.37 18.46
CA ALA A 253 -1.97 -7.00 18.86
C ALA A 253 -3.43 -6.61 18.59
N LEU A 254 -4.05 -7.17 17.55
CA LEU A 254 -5.45 -6.87 17.16
C LEU A 254 -6.49 -7.73 17.91
N SER A 255 -6.09 -8.89 18.46
CA SER A 255 -6.98 -9.88 19.05
C SER A 255 -7.53 -9.52 20.44
N PHE A 256 -7.18 -8.36 20.99
CA PHE A 256 -7.72 -7.85 22.25
C PHE A 256 -9.11 -7.18 22.08
N SER A 257 -9.51 -6.81 20.87
CA SER A 257 -10.83 -6.28 20.56
C SER A 257 -11.82 -7.43 20.37
N LYS A 258 -13.00 -7.31 21.00
CA LYS A 258 -14.10 -8.29 20.90
C LYS A 258 -14.57 -8.46 19.46
N GLU A 259 -14.67 -7.37 18.70
CA GLU A 259 -15.06 -7.34 17.31
C GLU A 259 -14.07 -8.10 16.43
N ASN A 260 -12.78 -7.85 16.64
CA ASN A 260 -11.72 -8.56 15.91
C ASN A 260 -11.67 -10.03 16.28
N ALA A 261 -11.84 -10.35 17.56
CA ALA A 261 -11.88 -11.73 18.04
C ALA A 261 -13.01 -12.54 17.36
N ARG A 262 -14.21 -11.98 17.29
CA ARG A 262 -15.34 -12.58 16.57
C ARG A 262 -15.04 -12.76 15.08
N ALA A 263 -14.45 -11.74 14.45
CA ALA A 263 -14.13 -11.79 13.03
C ALA A 263 -13.05 -12.83 12.73
N ILE A 264 -12.04 -13.01 13.60
CA ILE A 264 -11.03 -14.07 13.47
C ILE A 264 -11.71 -15.45 13.61
N GLY A 265 -12.55 -15.65 14.64
CA GLY A 265 -13.24 -16.91 14.87
C GLY A 265 -14.15 -17.30 13.70
N SER A 266 -15.01 -16.37 13.23
CA SER A 266 -15.99 -16.65 12.18
C SER A 266 -15.42 -16.85 10.78
N ARG A 267 -14.14 -16.59 10.56
CA ARG A 267 -13.48 -16.65 9.24
C ARG A 267 -12.39 -17.72 9.13
N GLY A 268 -12.44 -18.75 9.97
CA GLY A 268 -11.48 -19.84 9.94
C GLY A 268 -10.10 -19.48 10.51
N GLY A 269 -9.95 -18.31 11.14
CA GLY A 269 -8.67 -17.88 11.71
C GLY A 269 -8.17 -18.80 12.82
N ILE A 270 -9.08 -19.43 13.60
CA ILE A 270 -8.69 -20.40 14.63
C ILE A 270 -8.07 -21.62 13.98
N SER A 271 -8.65 -22.19 12.92
CA SER A 271 -8.09 -23.33 12.18
C SER A 271 -6.69 -23.04 11.69
N SER A 272 -6.49 -21.92 10.97
CA SER A 272 -5.17 -21.52 10.47
C SER A 272 -4.14 -21.31 11.58
N LEU A 273 -4.54 -20.75 12.73
CA LEU A 273 -3.65 -20.58 13.87
C LEU A 273 -3.27 -21.92 14.52
N LEU A 274 -4.20 -22.88 14.58
CA LEU A 274 -3.92 -24.23 15.08
C LEU A 274 -2.97 -25.00 14.17
N GLU A 275 -3.10 -24.88 12.85
CA GLU A 275 -2.14 -25.43 11.88
C GLU A 275 -0.73 -24.85 12.11
N ILE A 276 -0.62 -23.55 12.34
CA ILE A 276 0.66 -22.90 12.64
C ILE A 276 1.23 -23.42 13.98
N CYS A 277 0.38 -23.66 14.98
CA CYS A 277 0.80 -24.26 16.25
C CYS A 277 1.36 -25.67 16.07
N GLN A 278 0.86 -26.45 15.11
CA GLN A 278 1.31 -27.81 14.82
C GLN A 278 2.58 -27.86 13.96
N ALA A 279 2.62 -27.10 12.89
CA ALA A 279 3.62 -27.23 11.83
C ALA A 279 4.45 -25.95 11.57
N GLY A 280 4.21 -24.88 12.31
CA GLY A 280 4.94 -23.62 12.14
C GLY A 280 6.35 -23.62 12.71
N THR A 281 7.08 -22.54 12.42
CA THR A 281 8.37 -22.25 13.06
C THR A 281 8.18 -22.02 14.58
N PRO A 282 9.23 -22.18 15.41
CA PRO A 282 9.15 -21.89 16.85
C PRO A 282 8.61 -20.49 17.16
N GLY A 283 8.97 -19.48 16.35
CA GLY A 283 8.47 -18.11 16.50
C GLY A 283 6.98 -18.02 16.15
N SER A 284 6.57 -18.56 14.99
CA SER A 284 5.17 -18.53 14.57
C SER A 284 4.26 -19.29 15.51
N GLN A 285 4.70 -20.45 16.05
CA GLN A 285 3.96 -21.22 17.07
C GLN A 285 3.70 -20.38 18.33
N ALA A 286 4.71 -19.65 18.80
CA ALA A 286 4.59 -18.83 20.00
C ALA A 286 3.58 -17.69 19.82
N PHE A 287 3.64 -16.99 18.70
CA PHE A 287 2.70 -15.89 18.40
C PHE A 287 1.30 -16.40 18.10
N ALA A 288 1.14 -17.50 17.36
CA ALA A 288 -0.16 -18.12 17.12
C ALA A 288 -0.83 -18.56 18.43
N ALA A 289 -0.09 -19.19 19.35
CA ALA A 289 -0.57 -19.51 20.68
C ALA A 289 -0.97 -18.25 21.48
N GLY A 290 -0.25 -17.14 21.30
CA GLY A 290 -0.57 -15.83 21.88
C GLY A 290 -1.90 -15.28 21.36
N VAL A 291 -2.17 -15.38 20.06
CA VAL A 291 -3.46 -15.00 19.46
C VAL A 291 -4.57 -15.87 20.02
N LEU A 292 -4.42 -17.20 19.98
CA LEU A 292 -5.43 -18.13 20.51
C LEU A 292 -5.71 -17.90 22.00
N ARG A 293 -4.70 -17.57 22.79
CA ARG A 293 -4.89 -17.19 24.20
C ARG A 293 -5.80 -15.97 24.36
N ASN A 294 -5.57 -14.92 23.53
CA ASN A 294 -6.40 -13.72 23.58
C ASN A 294 -7.82 -14.01 23.16
N LEU A 295 -8.00 -14.82 22.09
CA LEU A 295 -9.32 -15.23 21.59
C LEU A 295 -10.09 -16.05 22.66
N ALA A 296 -9.43 -16.96 23.36
CA ALA A 296 -10.05 -17.78 24.40
C ALA A 296 -10.60 -16.97 25.60
N ALA A 297 -10.24 -15.69 25.72
CA ALA A 297 -10.81 -14.81 26.73
C ALA A 297 -12.27 -14.42 26.45
N PHE A 298 -12.76 -14.60 25.20
CA PHE A 298 -14.11 -14.22 24.79
C PHE A 298 -15.03 -15.44 24.75
N GLU A 299 -16.17 -15.36 25.47
CA GLU A 299 -17.13 -16.49 25.56
C GLU A 299 -17.75 -16.84 24.22
N GLU A 300 -18.00 -15.85 23.40
CA GLU A 300 -18.66 -16.01 22.10
C GLU A 300 -17.84 -16.81 21.08
N ILE A 301 -16.57 -17.08 21.36
CA ILE A 301 -15.67 -17.82 20.47
C ILE A 301 -15.41 -19.24 20.97
N ARG A 302 -15.93 -19.61 22.12
CA ARG A 302 -15.71 -20.94 22.69
C ARG A 302 -16.18 -22.09 21.79
N GLU A 303 -17.32 -21.92 21.14
CA GLU A 303 -17.85 -22.92 20.20
C GLU A 303 -16.86 -23.17 19.04
N ASN A 304 -16.25 -22.13 18.49
CA ASN A 304 -15.25 -22.27 17.44
C ASN A 304 -14.02 -23.08 17.92
N PHE A 305 -13.59 -22.93 19.18
CA PHE A 305 -12.49 -23.73 19.73
C PHE A 305 -12.86 -25.20 19.89
N ILE A 306 -14.15 -25.49 20.19
CA ILE A 306 -14.65 -26.87 20.31
C ILE A 306 -14.75 -27.52 18.93
N GLU A 307 -15.35 -26.83 17.97
CA GLU A 307 -15.51 -27.30 16.59
C GLU A 307 -14.17 -27.64 15.93
N GLU A 308 -13.13 -26.83 16.18
CA GLU A 308 -11.78 -26.99 15.62
C GLU A 308 -10.90 -27.96 16.43
N ASN A 309 -11.41 -28.64 17.46
CA ASN A 309 -10.64 -29.53 18.34
C ASN A 309 -9.37 -28.88 18.93
N ALA A 310 -9.43 -27.57 19.20
CA ALA A 310 -8.30 -26.76 19.62
C ALA A 310 -7.59 -27.27 20.87
N VAL A 311 -8.33 -27.91 21.80
CA VAL A 311 -7.79 -28.45 23.05
C VAL A 311 -6.71 -29.50 22.79
N PHE A 312 -6.94 -30.40 21.81
CA PHE A 312 -5.98 -31.45 21.46
C PHE A 312 -4.66 -30.87 20.92
N VAL A 313 -4.75 -29.92 20.01
CA VAL A 313 -3.58 -29.24 19.43
C VAL A 313 -2.79 -28.48 20.51
N LEU A 314 -3.50 -27.75 21.37
CA LEU A 314 -2.88 -26.98 22.45
C LEU A 314 -2.22 -27.87 23.52
N ILE A 315 -2.72 -29.08 23.75
CA ILE A 315 -2.05 -30.08 24.62
C ILE A 315 -0.75 -30.53 23.97
N GLY A 316 -0.77 -30.86 22.67
CA GLY A 316 0.46 -31.24 21.92
C GLY A 316 1.51 -30.14 21.97
N LEU A 317 1.11 -28.88 21.74
CA LEU A 317 2.01 -27.74 21.82
C LEU A 317 2.64 -27.58 23.23
N ALA A 318 1.90 -27.91 24.27
CA ALA A 318 2.44 -27.87 25.65
C ALA A 318 3.49 -28.94 25.93
N ALA A 319 3.42 -30.05 25.25
CA ALA A 319 4.37 -31.16 25.44
C ALA A 319 5.68 -30.92 24.62
N SER A 320 5.57 -30.33 23.42
CA SER A 320 6.67 -30.22 22.46
C SER A 320 6.97 -28.82 21.96
N GLY A 321 6.14 -27.81 22.30
CA GLY A 321 6.30 -26.42 21.83
C GLY A 321 7.43 -25.66 22.53
N THR A 322 7.77 -24.48 22.02
CA THR A 322 8.75 -23.58 22.64
C THR A 322 8.29 -23.11 24.04
N ALA A 323 9.24 -22.68 24.87
CA ALA A 323 8.94 -22.16 26.22
C ALA A 323 7.87 -21.05 26.20
N LEU A 324 7.93 -20.13 25.23
CA LEU A 324 6.96 -19.05 25.06
C LEU A 324 5.57 -19.58 24.61
N ALA A 325 5.54 -20.58 23.70
CA ALA A 325 4.29 -21.23 23.29
C ALA A 325 3.63 -21.99 24.45
N GLN A 326 4.44 -22.68 25.25
CA GLN A 326 3.99 -23.37 26.47
C GLN A 326 3.45 -22.40 27.51
N GLU A 327 4.10 -21.24 27.71
CA GLU A 327 3.63 -20.19 28.63
C GLU A 327 2.29 -19.60 28.19
N ASN A 328 2.14 -19.25 26.92
CA ASN A 328 0.89 -18.77 26.35
C ASN A 328 -0.27 -19.77 26.58
N ARG A 329 0.00 -21.06 26.42
CA ARG A 329 -0.99 -22.09 26.69
C ARG A 329 -1.32 -22.21 28.19
N LYS A 330 -0.35 -22.11 29.10
CA LYS A 330 -0.62 -22.17 30.56
C LYS A 330 -1.59 -21.06 30.98
N MET A 331 -1.49 -19.90 30.40
CA MET A 331 -2.41 -18.78 30.68
C MET A 331 -3.86 -19.04 30.20
N MET A 332 -4.08 -19.94 29.24
CA MET A 332 -5.44 -20.38 28.84
C MET A 332 -6.09 -21.29 29.90
N LYS A 333 -5.33 -22.07 30.67
CA LYS A 333 -5.85 -22.98 31.70
C LYS A 333 -6.49 -22.26 32.88
N VAL A 334 -6.13 -21.04 33.18
CA VAL A 334 -6.59 -20.31 34.36
C VAL A 334 -8.06 -19.86 34.23
N ARG A 335 -8.58 -19.81 33.01
CA ARG A 335 -10.01 -19.56 32.77
C ARG A 335 -10.66 -20.86 32.32
N ARG A 336 -11.28 -21.60 33.27
CA ARG A 336 -11.99 -22.86 33.05
C ARG A 336 -12.92 -22.78 31.83
N PHE A 337 -12.68 -23.63 30.84
CA PHE A 337 -13.67 -24.03 29.86
C PHE A 337 -14.82 -24.80 30.54
#